data_50fb682a6674e7c333ead7da209c964c
#
_entry.id   50fb682a6674e7c333ead7da209c964c
#
_cell.length_a   1.000
_cell.length_b   1.000
_cell.length_c   1.000
_cell.angle_alpha   90.00
_cell.angle_beta   90.00
_cell.angle_gamma   90.00
#
_symmetry.space_group_name_H-M   'P 1'
#
loop_
_entity.id
_entity.type
_entity.pdbx_description
1 polymer ?
#
loop_
_entity_poly.entity_id
_entity_poly.type
_entity_poly.pdbx_seq_one_letter_code
_entity_poly.pdbx_strand_id
1 'polypeptide(L)'
;MRKWLLYQAAADFFFLLNKSYPRTAALHLTGNQYNLDALERMLLSRGLFSQKEALARRKKREMGPGWQRELLVVDGHNVQITVESYIENRPLLKANDGALRDLAGLSYRYRMTETSNVALDMVFRFFEEFPPGQVLFLFDEPMSRSGELAAIYRNRLIREGISGGARATPVPECEFPFDRCVAASSDRAIMDSSTRWMDLACRIIDYIGAPQFTADFSGIVSADSAGKRLFEDSGPFW
;
A
#
# COMPACT_ATOMS: atom_id res chain seq x y z
N MET A 1 15.18 11.87 10.87
CA MET A 1 15.16 10.40 11.00
C MET A 1 16.57 9.85 10.87
N ARG A 2 17.00 9.00 11.77
CA ARG A 2 18.34 8.37 11.76
C ARG A 2 18.30 7.09 10.92
N LYS A 3 18.40 7.24 9.58
CA LYS A 3 18.21 6.12 8.64
C LYS A 3 18.96 4.85 9.03
N TRP A 4 20.25 4.96 9.34
CA TRP A 4 21.06 3.81 9.77
C TRP A 4 20.44 3.06 10.95
N LEU A 5 20.01 3.76 11.98
CA LEU A 5 19.43 3.15 13.19
C LEU A 5 18.09 2.48 12.88
N LEU A 6 17.28 3.09 11.99
CA LEU A 6 16.02 2.49 11.54
C LEU A 6 16.24 1.16 10.83
N TYR A 7 17.28 1.04 9.97
CA TYR A 7 17.55 -0.23 9.27
C TYR A 7 18.12 -1.30 10.18
N GLN A 8 18.91 -0.95 11.21
CA GLN A 8 19.30 -1.91 12.25
C GLN A 8 18.07 -2.43 13.01
N ALA A 9 17.20 -1.54 13.45
CA ALA A 9 15.96 -1.91 14.10
C ALA A 9 15.06 -2.75 13.17
N ALA A 10 15.06 -2.45 11.87
CA ALA A 10 14.34 -3.23 10.86
C ALA A 10 14.87 -4.66 10.75
N ALA A 11 16.18 -4.86 10.80
CA ALA A 11 16.80 -6.19 10.77
C ALA A 11 16.43 -7.02 12.01
N ASP A 12 16.51 -6.42 13.20
CA ASP A 12 16.14 -7.11 14.45
C ASP A 12 14.65 -7.40 14.52
N PHE A 13 13.80 -6.45 14.12
CA PHE A 13 12.36 -6.67 14.07
C PHE A 13 12.00 -7.79 13.08
N PHE A 14 12.60 -7.79 11.90
CA PHE A 14 12.45 -8.85 10.91
C PHE A 14 12.90 -10.21 11.46
N PHE A 15 14.05 -10.27 12.14
CA PHE A 15 14.53 -11.50 12.80
C PHE A 15 13.52 -12.03 13.81
N LEU A 16 12.98 -11.18 14.69
CA LEU A 16 11.99 -11.58 15.69
C LEU A 16 10.69 -12.09 15.04
N LEU A 17 10.22 -11.45 13.97
CA LEU A 17 9.05 -11.92 13.21
C LEU A 17 9.28 -13.31 12.62
N ASN A 18 10.49 -13.59 12.12
CA ASN A 18 10.83 -14.91 11.57
C ASN A 18 11.00 -15.99 12.66
N LYS A 19 11.22 -15.59 13.90
CA LYS A 19 11.18 -16.49 15.08
C LYS A 19 9.77 -16.63 15.67
N SER A 20 8.75 -16.13 14.96
CA SER A 20 7.34 -16.21 15.37
C SER A 20 7.03 -15.48 16.69
N TYR A 21 7.80 -14.45 17.03
CA TYR A 21 7.42 -13.56 18.14
C TYR A 21 6.15 -12.81 17.79
N PRO A 22 5.24 -12.61 18.75
CA PRO A 22 4.05 -11.79 18.55
C PRO A 22 4.46 -10.38 18.06
N ARG A 23 3.85 -9.93 16.95
CA ARG A 23 4.23 -8.69 16.26
C ARG A 23 4.31 -7.47 17.19
N THR A 24 3.31 -7.30 18.07
CA THR A 24 3.27 -6.19 19.01
C THR A 24 4.43 -6.26 20.01
N ALA A 25 4.73 -7.44 20.54
CA ALA A 25 5.83 -7.63 21.48
C ALA A 25 7.19 -7.39 20.79
N ALA A 26 7.39 -7.90 19.59
CA ALA A 26 8.60 -7.68 18.80
C ALA A 26 8.80 -6.19 18.49
N LEU A 27 7.73 -5.49 18.07
CA LEU A 27 7.79 -4.05 17.80
C LEU A 27 8.12 -3.24 19.07
N HIS A 28 7.53 -3.60 20.22
CA HIS A 28 7.79 -2.93 21.48
C HIS A 28 9.25 -3.14 21.93
N LEU A 29 9.74 -4.38 21.86
CA LEU A 29 11.12 -4.71 22.21
C LEU A 29 12.12 -3.95 21.33
N THR A 30 11.99 -4.06 20.02
CA THR A 30 12.87 -3.40 19.05
C THR A 30 12.77 -1.88 19.18
N GLY A 31 11.55 -1.36 19.26
CA GLY A 31 11.32 0.08 19.38
C GLY A 31 11.94 0.69 20.63
N ASN A 32 11.97 -0.03 21.77
CA ASN A 32 12.61 0.41 22.99
C ASN A 32 14.15 0.28 22.89
N GLN A 33 14.65 -0.84 22.36
CA GLN A 33 16.09 -1.08 22.19
C GLN A 33 16.75 0.03 21.39
N TYR A 34 16.09 0.51 20.32
CA TYR A 34 16.62 1.54 19.44
C TYR A 34 16.09 2.95 19.72
N ASN A 35 15.31 3.10 20.78
CA ASN A 35 14.66 4.37 21.16
C ASN A 35 13.97 5.04 19.97
N LEU A 36 13.14 4.24 19.26
CA LEU A 36 12.42 4.69 18.08
C LEU A 36 11.25 5.60 18.45
N ASP A 37 11.07 6.65 17.68
CA ASP A 37 9.89 7.51 17.78
C ASP A 37 8.62 6.86 17.19
N ALA A 38 7.50 7.56 17.28
CA ALA A 38 6.20 7.04 16.79
C ALA A 38 6.20 6.75 15.29
N LEU A 39 6.82 7.62 14.49
CA LEU A 39 6.93 7.45 13.04
C LEU A 39 7.81 6.24 12.69
N GLU A 40 8.98 6.13 13.32
CA GLU A 40 9.91 5.03 13.11
C GLU A 40 9.28 3.67 13.49
N ARG A 41 8.51 3.61 14.59
CA ARG A 41 7.73 2.41 14.97
C ARG A 41 6.64 2.09 13.96
N MET A 42 5.96 3.11 13.43
CA MET A 42 4.95 2.94 12.39
C MET A 42 5.56 2.40 11.09
N LEU A 43 6.73 2.90 10.67
CA LEU A 43 7.48 2.39 9.53
C LEU A 43 7.75 0.89 9.68
N LEU A 44 8.32 0.45 10.82
CA LEU A 44 8.54 -0.98 11.08
C LEU A 44 7.23 -1.76 11.05
N SER A 45 6.22 -1.27 11.77
CA SER A 45 4.93 -1.95 11.89
C SER A 45 4.20 -2.13 10.56
N ARG A 46 4.25 -1.15 9.67
CA ARG A 46 3.54 -1.20 8.37
C ARG A 46 4.41 -1.75 7.24
N GLY A 47 5.73 -1.74 7.40
CA GLY A 47 6.68 -2.05 6.32
C GLY A 47 7.34 -3.42 6.38
N LEU A 48 7.34 -4.09 7.53
CA LEU A 48 8.05 -5.36 7.69
C LEU A 48 7.12 -6.49 8.10
N PHE A 49 7.26 -7.60 7.43
CA PHE A 49 6.55 -8.86 7.64
C PHE A 49 7.56 -9.99 7.69
N SER A 50 7.20 -11.12 8.30
CA SER A 50 8.06 -12.31 8.24
C SER A 50 8.36 -12.70 6.79
N GLN A 51 9.47 -13.39 6.57
CA GLN A 51 9.84 -13.87 5.23
C GLN A 51 8.72 -14.68 4.59
N LYS A 52 8.05 -15.54 5.36
CA LYS A 52 6.92 -16.36 4.89
C LYS A 52 5.78 -15.49 4.38
N GLU A 53 5.35 -14.49 5.14
CA GLU A 53 4.27 -13.57 4.76
C GLU A 53 4.65 -12.71 3.54
N ALA A 54 5.84 -12.11 3.59
CA ALA A 54 6.33 -11.26 2.51
C ALA A 54 6.44 -12.00 1.18
N LEU A 55 7.03 -13.20 1.17
CA LEU A 55 7.15 -14.01 -0.04
C LEU A 55 5.81 -14.53 -0.53
N ALA A 56 4.90 -14.93 0.37
CA ALA A 56 3.56 -15.35 -0.02
C ALA A 56 2.78 -14.24 -0.74
N ARG A 57 2.85 -12.99 -0.25
CA ARG A 57 2.21 -11.84 -0.91
C ARG A 57 2.87 -11.50 -2.23
N ARG A 58 4.22 -11.46 -2.28
CA ARG A 58 4.96 -11.18 -3.52
C ARG A 58 4.64 -12.19 -4.63
N LYS A 59 4.49 -13.47 -4.30
CA LYS A 59 4.14 -14.52 -5.26
C LYS A 59 2.79 -14.29 -5.95
N LYS A 60 1.85 -13.65 -5.25
CA LYS A 60 0.50 -13.35 -5.76
C LYS A 60 0.42 -11.99 -6.48
N ARG A 61 1.51 -11.20 -6.44
CA ARG A 61 1.50 -9.85 -7.00
C ARG A 61 1.46 -9.89 -8.53
N GLU A 62 0.44 -9.26 -9.08
CA GLU A 62 0.32 -9.05 -10.53
C GLU A 62 1.27 -7.94 -10.97
N MET A 63 2.27 -8.29 -11.79
CA MET A 63 3.27 -7.36 -12.29
C MET A 63 3.05 -6.96 -13.75
N GLY A 64 2.42 -7.84 -14.51
CA GLY A 64 2.19 -7.65 -15.96
C GLY A 64 0.90 -6.90 -16.28
N PRO A 65 0.52 -6.85 -17.57
CA PRO A 65 -0.70 -6.22 -18.06
C PRO A 65 -1.93 -7.14 -17.97
N GLY A 66 -1.80 -8.37 -17.45
CA GLY A 66 -2.88 -9.38 -17.43
C GLY A 66 -4.15 -8.92 -16.74
N TRP A 67 -4.03 -8.04 -15.74
CA TRP A 67 -5.14 -7.47 -14.98
C TRP A 67 -6.14 -6.69 -15.86
N GLN A 68 -5.71 -6.14 -16.99
CA GLN A 68 -6.57 -5.37 -17.90
C GLN A 68 -7.69 -6.21 -18.56
N ARG A 69 -7.58 -7.52 -18.54
CA ARG A 69 -8.58 -8.45 -19.10
C ARG A 69 -9.51 -9.05 -18.05
N GLU A 70 -9.32 -8.67 -16.81
CA GLU A 70 -9.99 -9.24 -15.65
C GLU A 70 -10.84 -8.20 -14.93
N LEU A 71 -11.66 -8.65 -13.99
CA LEU A 71 -12.30 -7.75 -13.04
C LEU A 71 -11.24 -7.20 -12.08
N LEU A 72 -11.02 -5.90 -12.11
CA LEU A 72 -10.21 -5.18 -11.13
C LEU A 72 -11.12 -4.70 -10.00
N VAL A 73 -10.93 -5.22 -8.78
CA VAL A 73 -11.65 -4.71 -7.60
C VAL A 73 -10.70 -3.86 -6.78
N VAL A 74 -11.07 -2.61 -6.59
CA VAL A 74 -10.21 -1.58 -6.01
C VAL A 74 -10.69 -1.21 -4.61
N ASP A 75 -9.80 -1.28 -3.65
CA ASP A 75 -9.95 -0.65 -2.34
C ASP A 75 -9.80 0.87 -2.54
N GLY A 76 -10.95 1.54 -2.69
CA GLY A 76 -11.00 2.91 -3.16
C GLY A 76 -10.31 3.90 -2.22
N HIS A 77 -10.53 3.78 -0.91
CA HIS A 77 -9.87 4.65 0.06
C HIS A 77 -8.36 4.41 0.13
N ASN A 78 -7.92 3.15 0.09
CA ASN A 78 -6.51 2.81 0.14
C ASN A 78 -5.75 3.44 -1.05
N VAL A 79 -6.29 3.30 -2.27
CA VAL A 79 -5.68 3.87 -3.47
C VAL A 79 -5.73 5.40 -3.43
N GLN A 80 -6.91 5.98 -3.16
CA GLN A 80 -7.11 7.43 -3.12
C GLN A 80 -6.15 8.10 -2.13
N ILE A 81 -6.11 7.64 -0.87
CA ILE A 81 -5.29 8.23 0.19
C ILE A 81 -3.80 8.07 -0.09
N THR A 82 -3.37 6.95 -0.69
CA THR A 82 -1.97 6.74 -1.04
C THR A 82 -1.53 7.69 -2.15
N VAL A 83 -2.38 7.93 -3.17
CA VAL A 83 -2.09 8.91 -4.23
C VAL A 83 -2.11 10.33 -3.68
N GLU A 84 -3.08 10.69 -2.82
CA GLU A 84 -3.09 11.99 -2.12
C GLU A 84 -1.82 12.19 -1.29
N SER A 85 -1.34 11.15 -0.62
CA SER A 85 -0.11 11.22 0.17
C SER A 85 1.11 11.52 -0.69
N TYR A 86 1.16 10.99 -1.90
CA TYR A 86 2.19 11.35 -2.88
C TYR A 86 2.11 12.83 -3.30
N ILE A 87 0.92 13.31 -3.64
CA ILE A 87 0.71 14.71 -4.08
C ILE A 87 1.11 15.70 -2.98
N GLU A 88 0.77 15.39 -1.73
CA GLU A 88 1.04 16.24 -0.57
C GLU A 88 2.45 16.03 0.03
N ASN A 89 3.30 15.23 -0.59
CA ASN A 89 4.63 14.87 -0.08
C ASN A 89 4.57 14.30 1.35
N ARG A 90 3.48 13.60 1.69
CA ARG A 90 3.37 12.86 2.96
C ARG A 90 4.26 11.60 2.93
N PRO A 91 4.68 11.10 4.11
CA PRO A 91 5.54 9.93 4.16
C PRO A 91 4.97 8.71 3.44
N LEU A 92 5.73 8.15 2.52
CA LEU A 92 5.44 6.91 1.80
C LEU A 92 6.48 5.84 2.18
N LEU A 93 6.04 4.61 2.27
CA LEU A 93 6.82 3.46 2.69
C LEU A 93 6.73 2.34 1.66
N LYS A 94 7.89 1.87 1.18
CA LYS A 94 7.98 0.65 0.37
C LYS A 94 8.24 -0.55 1.29
N ALA A 95 7.23 -1.42 1.44
CA ALA A 95 7.27 -2.53 2.38
C ALA A 95 7.99 -3.76 1.80
N ASN A 96 8.44 -4.66 2.69
CA ASN A 96 9.14 -5.87 2.28
C ASN A 96 8.25 -6.92 1.59
N ASP A 97 6.93 -6.81 1.68
CA ASP A 97 5.97 -7.61 0.90
C ASP A 97 5.73 -7.05 -0.52
N GLY A 98 6.36 -5.93 -0.86
CA GLY A 98 6.30 -5.30 -2.17
C GLY A 98 5.23 -4.23 -2.33
N ALA A 99 4.41 -3.98 -1.32
CA ALA A 99 3.38 -2.94 -1.36
C ALA A 99 3.93 -1.56 -1.01
N LEU A 100 3.39 -0.53 -1.66
CA LEU A 100 3.52 0.87 -1.27
C LEU A 100 2.43 1.21 -0.25
N ARG A 101 2.81 1.84 0.84
CA ARG A 101 1.87 2.27 1.90
C ARG A 101 2.10 3.72 2.26
N ASP A 102 1.02 4.46 2.41
CA ASP A 102 1.05 5.75 3.08
C ASP A 102 1.20 5.55 4.60
N LEU A 103 1.64 6.60 5.29
CA LEU A 103 1.77 6.61 6.76
C LEU A 103 0.81 7.61 7.42
N ALA A 104 -0.10 8.20 6.64
CA ALA A 104 -1.01 9.22 7.15
C ALA A 104 -2.04 8.66 8.15
N GLY A 105 -2.24 7.34 8.16
CA GLY A 105 -3.28 6.68 8.92
C GLY A 105 -4.67 6.94 8.34
N LEU A 106 -5.51 5.92 8.30
CA LEU A 106 -6.92 6.08 7.93
C LEU A 106 -7.59 6.94 9.00
N SER A 107 -7.95 8.20 8.63
CA SER A 107 -8.78 9.02 9.48
C SER A 107 -10.24 8.76 9.12
N TYR A 108 -11.06 8.38 10.09
CA TYR A 108 -12.53 8.31 9.93
C TYR A 108 -13.14 9.65 9.48
N ARG A 109 -12.34 10.73 9.49
CA ARG A 109 -12.74 12.10 9.06
C ARG A 109 -12.22 12.43 7.67
N TYR A 110 -12.20 11.49 6.75
CA TYR A 110 -11.84 11.76 5.37
C TYR A 110 -12.72 12.89 4.81
N ARG A 111 -12.13 13.85 4.11
CA ARG A 111 -12.82 14.94 3.42
C ARG A 111 -12.23 15.10 2.04
N MET A 112 -13.10 15.23 1.05
CA MET A 112 -12.71 15.65 -0.29
C MET A 112 -12.09 17.05 -0.24
N THR A 113 -10.91 17.17 -0.82
CA THR A 113 -10.16 18.42 -0.98
C THR A 113 -9.82 18.63 -2.46
N GLU A 114 -9.15 19.72 -2.79
CA GLU A 114 -8.60 19.91 -4.13
C GLU A 114 -7.59 18.80 -4.47
N THR A 115 -6.75 18.41 -3.51
CA THR A 115 -5.82 17.26 -3.65
C THR A 115 -6.57 15.98 -4.00
N SER A 116 -7.73 15.75 -3.41
CA SER A 116 -8.55 14.57 -3.70
C SER A 116 -9.04 14.54 -5.16
N ASN A 117 -9.38 15.69 -5.72
CA ASN A 117 -9.75 15.79 -7.14
C ASN A 117 -8.57 15.54 -8.05
N VAL A 118 -7.38 16.04 -7.70
CA VAL A 118 -6.15 15.77 -8.45
C VAL A 118 -5.81 14.27 -8.39
N ALA A 119 -5.94 13.65 -7.23
CA ALA A 119 -5.71 12.20 -7.09
C ALA A 119 -6.69 11.37 -7.94
N LEU A 120 -7.96 11.74 -7.93
CA LEU A 120 -8.97 11.15 -8.81
C LEU A 120 -8.57 11.27 -10.29
N ASP A 121 -8.18 12.46 -10.74
CA ASP A 121 -7.74 12.69 -12.12
C ASP A 121 -6.51 11.84 -12.47
N MET A 122 -5.57 11.64 -11.55
CA MET A 122 -4.42 10.75 -11.74
C MET A 122 -4.84 9.29 -11.94
N VAL A 123 -5.80 8.80 -11.16
CA VAL A 123 -6.35 7.44 -11.32
C VAL A 123 -6.95 7.28 -12.73
N PHE A 124 -7.76 8.23 -13.19
CA PHE A 124 -8.42 8.12 -14.49
C PHE A 124 -7.47 8.34 -15.67
N ARG A 125 -6.46 9.21 -15.53
CA ARG A 125 -5.38 9.32 -16.54
C ARG A 125 -4.58 8.02 -16.66
N PHE A 126 -4.34 7.32 -15.56
CA PHE A 126 -3.71 6.02 -15.61
C PHE A 126 -4.60 4.99 -16.33
N PHE A 127 -5.92 5.02 -16.12
CA PHE A 127 -6.86 4.13 -16.83
C PHE A 127 -7.07 4.50 -18.29
N GLU A 128 -6.88 5.75 -18.69
CA GLU A 128 -6.86 6.17 -20.10
C GLU A 128 -5.70 5.50 -20.85
N GLU A 129 -4.52 5.46 -20.25
CA GLU A 129 -3.32 4.82 -20.83
C GLU A 129 -3.36 3.29 -20.69
N PHE A 130 -3.85 2.79 -19.56
CA PHE A 130 -3.95 1.37 -19.24
C PHE A 130 -5.39 0.98 -18.88
N PRO A 131 -6.28 0.87 -19.88
CA PRO A 131 -7.70 0.65 -19.63
C PRO A 131 -7.98 -0.70 -18.97
N PRO A 132 -8.73 -0.71 -17.84
CA PRO A 132 -9.23 -1.96 -17.27
C PRO A 132 -10.37 -2.52 -18.14
N GLY A 133 -10.47 -3.84 -18.25
CA GLY A 133 -11.62 -4.48 -18.88
C GLY A 133 -12.92 -4.25 -18.12
N GLN A 134 -12.84 -4.39 -16.80
CA GLN A 134 -13.91 -4.05 -15.85
C GLN A 134 -13.32 -3.62 -14.53
N VAL A 135 -13.88 -2.58 -13.88
CA VAL A 135 -13.41 -2.11 -12.57
C VAL A 135 -14.55 -1.90 -11.58
N LEU A 136 -14.33 -2.29 -10.33
CA LEU A 136 -15.24 -2.03 -9.22
C LEU A 136 -14.46 -1.36 -8.08
N PHE A 137 -14.84 -0.13 -7.75
CA PHE A 137 -14.32 0.57 -6.58
C PHE A 137 -15.21 0.31 -5.36
N LEU A 138 -14.60 -0.16 -4.27
CA LEU A 138 -15.25 -0.33 -2.98
C LEU A 138 -14.69 0.71 -2.01
N PHE A 139 -15.59 1.46 -1.37
CA PHE A 139 -15.26 2.47 -0.39
C PHE A 139 -15.80 2.09 0.98
N ASP A 140 -14.99 2.24 2.01
CA ASP A 140 -15.34 1.91 3.39
C ASP A 140 -16.43 2.88 3.92
N GLU A 141 -17.66 2.39 4.15
CA GLU A 141 -18.81 3.20 4.55
C GLU A 141 -18.63 3.93 5.90
N PRO A 142 -17.99 3.35 6.93
CA PRO A 142 -17.64 4.07 8.15
C PRO A 142 -16.79 5.32 7.96
N MET A 143 -16.10 5.44 6.83
CA MET A 143 -15.38 6.67 6.51
C MET A 143 -16.34 7.77 6.04
N SER A 144 -16.12 8.98 6.55
CA SER A 144 -16.95 10.15 6.23
C SER A 144 -17.09 10.36 4.73
N ARG A 145 -18.33 10.51 4.23
CA ARG A 145 -18.66 10.81 2.83
C ARG A 145 -18.26 9.77 1.80
N SER A 146 -18.08 8.52 2.19
CA SER A 146 -17.75 7.41 1.29
C SER A 146 -18.78 7.25 0.15
N GLY A 147 -20.07 7.45 0.43
CA GLY A 147 -21.12 7.43 -0.57
C GLY A 147 -20.99 8.55 -1.62
N GLU A 148 -20.57 9.75 -1.20
CA GLU A 148 -20.31 10.87 -2.13
C GLU A 148 -19.10 10.57 -3.01
N LEU A 149 -18.01 10.07 -2.42
CA LEU A 149 -16.81 9.68 -3.14
C LEU A 149 -17.12 8.58 -4.16
N ALA A 150 -17.86 7.55 -3.74
CA ALA A 150 -18.30 6.47 -4.64
C ALA A 150 -19.15 7.01 -5.81
N ALA A 151 -20.03 7.98 -5.55
CA ALA A 151 -20.82 8.61 -6.61
C ALA A 151 -19.95 9.38 -7.61
N ILE A 152 -18.93 10.10 -7.13
CA ILE A 152 -17.97 10.83 -7.97
C ILE A 152 -17.22 9.84 -8.88
N TYR A 153 -16.68 8.75 -8.33
CA TYR A 153 -15.98 7.71 -9.10
C TYR A 153 -16.89 7.05 -10.14
N ARG A 154 -18.13 6.70 -9.74
CA ARG A 154 -19.13 6.11 -10.65
C ARG A 154 -19.45 7.04 -11.83
N ASN A 155 -19.69 8.33 -11.57
CA ASN A 155 -19.97 9.29 -12.60
C ASN A 155 -18.77 9.48 -13.55
N ARG A 156 -17.56 9.43 -13.02
CA ARG A 156 -16.35 9.51 -13.83
C ARG A 156 -16.19 8.28 -14.71
N LEU A 157 -16.42 7.08 -14.20
CA LEU A 157 -16.41 5.84 -15.01
C LEU A 157 -17.37 5.90 -16.19
N ILE A 158 -18.61 6.40 -15.94
CA ILE A 158 -19.63 6.57 -16.98
C ILE A 158 -19.14 7.57 -18.04
N ARG A 159 -18.61 8.71 -17.61
CA ARG A 159 -18.12 9.77 -18.52
C ARG A 159 -16.97 9.30 -19.40
N GLU A 160 -16.07 8.53 -18.85
CA GLU A 160 -14.89 7.99 -19.57
C GLU A 160 -15.20 6.70 -20.35
N GLY A 161 -16.43 6.17 -20.26
CA GLY A 161 -16.83 4.93 -20.94
C GLY A 161 -16.15 3.68 -20.40
N ILE A 162 -15.67 3.73 -19.15
CA ILE A 162 -15.01 2.57 -18.50
C ILE A 162 -16.08 1.66 -17.90
N SER A 163 -16.05 0.38 -18.28
CA SER A 163 -16.98 -0.62 -17.75
C SER A 163 -16.74 -0.86 -16.26
N GLY A 164 -17.80 -0.74 -15.44
CA GLY A 164 -17.67 -0.99 -14.01
C GLY A 164 -18.55 -0.11 -13.14
N GLY A 165 -18.15 0.06 -11.89
CA GLY A 165 -18.91 0.82 -10.90
C GLY A 165 -18.11 1.23 -9.69
N ALA A 166 -18.79 1.98 -8.81
CA ALA A 166 -18.24 2.36 -7.51
C ALA A 166 -19.37 2.40 -6.48
N ARG A 167 -19.11 1.87 -5.27
CA ARG A 167 -20.07 1.89 -4.18
C ARG A 167 -19.39 1.97 -2.81
N ALA A 168 -20.10 2.52 -1.83
CA ALA A 168 -19.74 2.39 -0.43
C ALA A 168 -20.28 1.07 0.12
N THR A 169 -19.55 0.47 1.06
CA THR A 169 -19.91 -0.81 1.71
C THR A 169 -19.39 -0.82 3.14
N PRO A 170 -20.13 -1.43 4.08
CA PRO A 170 -19.71 -1.46 5.48
C PRO A 170 -18.37 -2.16 5.73
N VAL A 171 -18.06 -3.19 4.97
CA VAL A 171 -16.83 -3.99 5.09
C VAL A 171 -16.33 -4.35 3.70
N PRO A 172 -15.55 -3.47 3.04
CA PRO A 172 -15.04 -3.72 1.70
C PRO A 172 -14.38 -5.08 1.54
N GLU A 173 -13.60 -5.53 2.51
CA GLU A 173 -12.87 -6.78 2.47
C GLU A 173 -13.78 -8.01 2.28
N CYS A 174 -15.03 -7.95 2.76
CA CYS A 174 -15.99 -9.04 2.59
C CYS A 174 -16.61 -9.11 1.18
N GLU A 175 -16.49 -8.05 0.40
CA GLU A 175 -17.11 -7.94 -0.92
C GLU A 175 -16.15 -8.23 -2.08
N PHE A 176 -14.88 -8.50 -1.81
CA PHE A 176 -13.92 -8.90 -2.82
C PHE A 176 -14.19 -10.36 -3.26
N PRO A 177 -14.47 -10.62 -4.53
CA PRO A 177 -14.53 -11.98 -5.07
C PRO A 177 -13.11 -12.51 -5.32
N PHE A 178 -12.37 -12.78 -4.23
CA PHE A 178 -10.92 -13.01 -4.19
C PHE A 178 -10.37 -14.05 -5.16
N ASP A 179 -11.19 -15.00 -5.61
CA ASP A 179 -10.84 -16.05 -6.58
C ASP A 179 -11.11 -15.66 -8.05
N ARG A 180 -11.84 -14.54 -8.29
CA ARG A 180 -12.33 -14.13 -9.60
C ARG A 180 -11.98 -12.71 -9.98
N CYS A 181 -11.06 -12.07 -9.25
CA CYS A 181 -10.63 -10.71 -9.54
C CYS A 181 -9.13 -10.54 -9.32
N VAL A 182 -8.60 -9.41 -9.79
CA VAL A 182 -7.36 -8.86 -9.30
C VAL A 182 -7.70 -7.82 -8.25
N ALA A 183 -7.25 -8.02 -7.01
CA ALA A 183 -7.51 -7.08 -5.93
C ALA A 183 -6.47 -5.95 -5.95
N ALA A 184 -6.92 -4.71 -6.07
CA ALA A 184 -6.06 -3.54 -6.04
C ALA A 184 -6.08 -2.88 -4.65
N SER A 185 -5.13 -3.25 -3.80
CA SER A 185 -4.98 -2.73 -2.44
C SER A 185 -3.58 -2.99 -1.90
N SER A 186 -3.14 -2.21 -0.93
CA SER A 186 -1.97 -2.47 -0.09
C SER A 186 -2.34 -2.95 1.33
N ASP A 187 -3.64 -3.16 1.61
CA ASP A 187 -4.09 -3.72 2.88
C ASP A 187 -3.72 -5.21 3.01
N ARG A 188 -3.29 -5.58 4.22
CA ARG A 188 -2.81 -6.93 4.50
C ARG A 188 -3.90 -7.99 4.40
N ALA A 189 -5.10 -7.70 4.91
CA ALA A 189 -6.18 -8.66 4.94
C ALA A 189 -6.65 -8.98 3.50
N ILE A 190 -6.76 -7.95 2.66
CA ILE A 190 -7.09 -8.09 1.24
C ILE A 190 -5.99 -8.86 0.51
N MET A 191 -4.70 -8.47 0.70
CA MET A 191 -3.58 -9.16 0.06
C MET A 191 -3.47 -10.63 0.49
N ASP A 192 -3.71 -10.93 1.76
CA ASP A 192 -3.63 -12.30 2.29
C ASP A 192 -4.76 -13.18 1.74
N SER A 193 -5.97 -12.65 1.63
CA SER A 193 -7.15 -13.35 1.13
C SER A 193 -7.19 -13.50 -0.39
N SER A 194 -6.55 -12.58 -1.13
CA SER A 194 -6.55 -12.59 -2.59
C SER A 194 -5.74 -13.74 -3.16
N THR A 195 -6.20 -14.30 -4.28
CA THR A 195 -5.37 -15.17 -5.14
C THR A 195 -4.39 -14.37 -5.98
N ARG A 196 -4.78 -13.16 -6.39
CA ARG A 196 -3.96 -12.20 -7.15
C ARG A 196 -4.24 -10.78 -6.66
N TRP A 197 -3.20 -10.00 -6.50
CA TRP A 197 -3.32 -8.59 -6.11
C TRP A 197 -2.36 -7.71 -6.88
N MET A 198 -2.70 -6.44 -7.02
CA MET A 198 -1.81 -5.42 -7.57
C MET A 198 -1.79 -4.17 -6.70
N ASP A 199 -0.68 -3.47 -6.74
CA ASP A 199 -0.53 -2.17 -6.11
C ASP A 199 -0.87 -1.08 -7.13
N LEU A 200 -2.16 -0.74 -7.22
CA LEU A 200 -2.63 0.25 -8.17
C LEU A 200 -2.08 1.64 -7.84
N ALA A 201 -2.03 2.02 -6.57
CA ALA A 201 -1.49 3.30 -6.15
C ALA A 201 -0.02 3.46 -6.54
N CYS A 202 0.81 2.42 -6.31
CA CYS A 202 2.20 2.41 -6.74
C CYS A 202 2.33 2.57 -8.26
N ARG A 203 1.52 1.86 -9.04
CA ARG A 203 1.55 1.96 -10.53
C ARG A 203 1.17 3.35 -11.02
N ILE A 204 0.15 3.95 -10.42
CA ILE A 204 -0.27 5.32 -10.76
C ILE A 204 0.87 6.31 -10.46
N ILE A 205 1.46 6.20 -9.28
CA ILE A 205 2.55 7.09 -8.86
C ILE A 205 3.79 6.90 -9.74
N ASP A 206 4.17 5.66 -10.05
CA ASP A 206 5.31 5.34 -10.94
C ASP A 206 5.08 5.85 -12.38
N TYR A 207 3.83 5.87 -12.85
CA TYR A 207 3.46 6.41 -14.17
C TYR A 207 3.59 7.94 -14.24
N ILE A 208 3.27 8.63 -13.14
CA ILE A 208 3.23 10.10 -13.10
C ILE A 208 4.57 10.71 -12.75
N GLY A 209 5.37 10.02 -11.94
CA GLY A 209 6.64 10.58 -11.46
C GLY A 209 7.52 9.59 -10.71
N ALA A 210 8.46 10.11 -9.95
CA ALA A 210 9.40 9.34 -9.15
C ALA A 210 9.10 9.56 -7.65
N PRO A 211 8.45 8.62 -6.96
CA PRO A 211 8.14 8.78 -5.55
C PRO A 211 9.41 8.79 -4.70
N GLN A 212 9.44 9.69 -3.71
CA GLN A 212 10.45 9.65 -2.65
C GLN A 212 9.90 8.85 -1.47
N PHE A 213 10.63 7.83 -1.06
CA PHE A 213 10.22 7.00 0.08
C PHE A 213 10.88 7.50 1.37
N THR A 214 10.08 7.57 2.44
CA THR A 214 10.59 7.81 3.80
C THR A 214 11.44 6.63 4.26
N ALA A 215 11.02 5.41 3.92
CA ALA A 215 11.81 4.19 4.06
C ALA A 215 11.50 3.21 2.92
N ASP A 216 12.49 2.42 2.53
CA ASP A 216 12.36 1.33 1.56
C ASP A 216 12.87 0.01 2.18
N PHE A 217 11.94 -0.84 2.57
CA PHE A 217 12.25 -2.18 3.09
C PHE A 217 12.09 -3.28 2.04
N SER A 218 11.85 -2.93 0.77
CA SER A 218 11.57 -3.91 -0.29
C SER A 218 12.69 -4.93 -0.51
N GLY A 219 13.93 -4.58 -0.16
CA GLY A 219 15.06 -5.50 -0.18
C GLY A 219 15.18 -6.44 1.03
N ILE A 220 14.42 -6.24 2.11
CA ILE A 220 14.52 -7.05 3.34
C ILE A 220 13.57 -8.24 3.23
N VAL A 221 13.99 -9.30 2.53
CA VAL A 221 13.19 -10.51 2.30
C VAL A 221 13.82 -11.80 2.84
N SER A 222 15.08 -11.73 3.29
CA SER A 222 15.80 -12.83 3.94
C SER A 222 16.73 -12.27 5.01
N ALA A 223 17.30 -13.13 5.86
CA ALA A 223 18.29 -12.71 6.86
C ALA A 223 19.52 -12.06 6.19
N ASP A 224 19.98 -12.63 5.06
CA ASP A 224 21.12 -12.10 4.32
C ASP A 224 20.82 -10.74 3.68
N SER A 225 19.58 -10.52 3.19
CA SER A 225 19.16 -9.24 2.61
C SER A 225 19.01 -8.15 3.67
N ALA A 226 18.67 -8.50 4.90
CA ALA A 226 18.65 -7.53 6.00
C ALA A 226 20.07 -7.01 6.28
N GLY A 227 21.06 -7.90 6.33
CA GLY A 227 22.47 -7.54 6.48
C GLY A 227 22.99 -6.67 5.33
N LYS A 228 22.72 -7.07 4.09
CA LYS A 228 23.11 -6.27 2.90
C LYS A 228 22.54 -4.87 2.92
N ARG A 229 21.25 -4.73 3.26
CA ARG A 229 20.60 -3.41 3.32
C ARG A 229 21.24 -2.48 4.35
N LEU A 230 21.70 -3.02 5.48
CA LEU A 230 22.45 -2.24 6.48
C LEU A 230 23.76 -1.66 5.93
N PHE A 231 24.46 -2.38 5.06
CA PHE A 231 25.70 -1.92 4.45
C PHE A 231 25.48 -0.98 3.26
N GLU A 232 24.45 -1.20 2.46
CA GLU A 232 24.13 -0.35 1.30
C GLU A 232 23.69 1.06 1.71
N ASP A 233 22.91 1.18 2.81
CA ASP A 233 22.41 2.48 3.29
C ASP A 233 23.39 3.20 4.23
N SER A 234 24.43 2.53 4.72
CA SER A 234 25.41 3.16 5.61
C SER A 234 26.48 4.00 4.87
N GLY A 235 26.42 4.21 3.58
CA GLY A 235 27.37 5.05 2.84
C GLY A 235 28.85 4.85 3.21
N PRO A 236 29.83 5.28 2.45
CA PRO A 236 31.22 5.16 2.86
C PRO A 236 31.47 5.94 4.16
N PHE A 237 31.98 5.26 5.17
CA PHE A 237 32.43 5.85 6.45
C PHE A 237 33.75 6.65 6.22
N TRP A 238 33.70 7.75 5.43
CA TRP A 238 34.79 8.74 5.31
C TRP A 238 34.22 10.15 5.24
#